data_68da31e78336b9198d521e9b7fae1b9d
#
_entry.id   68da31e78336b9198d521e9b7fae1b9d
#
_cell.length_a   1.000
_cell.length_b   1.000
_cell.length_c   1.000
_cell.angle_alpha   90.00
_cell.angle_beta   90.00
_cell.angle_gamma   90.00
#
_symmetry.space_group_name_H-M   'P 1'
#
loop_
_entity.id
_entity.type
_entity.pdbx_description
1 polymer ?
#
loop_
_entity_poly.entity_id
_entity_poly.type
_entity_poly.pdbx_seq_one_letter_code
_entity_poly.pdbx_strand_id
1 'polypeptide(L)'
;KSSGICGSDVHYIYHQHRATAAAPDKPLYQGFINGHEPCGQIVAMGQGCRHFKEGDRVLVYHISGCGFCPNCRRGFPISCTGKGKAAYGWQRDGGHAEYLLAEEKDLILLPDALSYEDGAFISCGVGTAYEGILRGEVSGSDNVLVVGLGPVGMMAMMLAKGRGAKRIIGVDMLPERLAMAKQLGVMDHGYLATTEGLPQIIAELTHGGADVALDCSGNAAGRLLALQSTADWGRVVYIGETGKVEFEVSADLMHHQRRIIGSWVTSLFHMEKCAHDLT
;
A
#
# COMPACT_ATOMS: atom_id res chain seq x y z
N LYS A 1 4.26 0.81 -21.08
CA LYS A 1 4.92 2.13 -21.00
C LYS A 1 5.78 2.21 -19.74
N SER A 2 5.22 2.05 -18.55
CA SER A 2 5.92 2.10 -17.27
C SER A 2 5.57 0.90 -16.40
N SER A 3 6.53 0.41 -15.62
CA SER A 3 6.30 -0.59 -14.58
C SER A 3 7.25 -0.31 -13.42
N GLY A 4 6.70 -0.14 -12.24
CA GLY A 4 7.47 0.12 -11.04
C GLY A 4 8.25 -1.10 -10.56
N ILE A 5 9.25 -0.85 -9.71
CA ILE A 5 9.95 -1.88 -8.92
C ILE A 5 9.56 -1.69 -7.47
N CYS A 6 8.76 -2.59 -6.94
CA CYS A 6 8.31 -2.57 -5.56
C CYS A 6 9.31 -3.24 -4.61
N GLY A 7 9.23 -2.91 -3.33
CA GLY A 7 9.97 -3.63 -2.29
C GLY A 7 9.72 -5.14 -2.28
N SER A 8 8.50 -5.56 -2.66
CA SER A 8 8.15 -6.97 -2.80
C SER A 8 8.92 -7.67 -3.92
N ASP A 9 9.16 -7.01 -5.07
CA ASP A 9 9.96 -7.57 -6.15
C ASP A 9 11.40 -7.81 -5.66
N VAL A 10 11.98 -6.83 -4.99
CA VAL A 10 13.33 -6.92 -4.44
C VAL A 10 13.43 -8.03 -3.40
N HIS A 11 12.49 -8.07 -2.45
CA HIS A 11 12.56 -8.99 -1.32
C HIS A 11 12.26 -10.44 -1.70
N TYR A 12 11.19 -10.68 -2.49
CA TYR A 12 10.71 -12.03 -2.76
C TYR A 12 11.29 -12.63 -4.04
N ILE A 13 11.54 -11.81 -5.05
CA ILE A 13 11.99 -12.29 -6.37
C ILE A 13 13.51 -12.26 -6.46
N TYR A 14 14.13 -11.09 -6.23
CA TYR A 14 15.56 -10.92 -6.46
C TYR A 14 16.44 -11.45 -5.34
N HIS A 15 15.96 -11.46 -4.07
CA HIS A 15 16.79 -11.88 -2.95
C HIS A 15 16.50 -13.25 -2.38
N GLN A 16 15.28 -13.74 -2.40
CA GLN A 16 14.96 -14.90 -1.59
C GLN A 16 14.25 -16.05 -2.30
N HIS A 17 13.65 -15.88 -3.46
CA HIS A 17 12.82 -16.91 -4.12
C HIS A 17 11.84 -17.62 -3.17
N ARG A 18 11.38 -16.94 -2.10
CA ARG A 18 10.59 -17.54 -1.03
C ARG A 18 9.09 -17.47 -1.32
N ALA A 19 8.39 -18.51 -0.85
CA ALA A 19 6.94 -18.51 -0.76
C ALA A 19 6.44 -17.35 0.12
N THR A 20 5.33 -16.70 -0.26
CA THR A 20 4.65 -15.72 0.61
C THR A 20 3.82 -16.43 1.68
N ALA A 21 3.43 -15.68 2.73
CA ALA A 21 2.43 -16.15 3.70
C ALA A 21 1.11 -16.58 3.02
N ALA A 22 0.79 -16.03 1.85
CA ALA A 22 -0.41 -16.39 1.07
C ALA A 22 -0.27 -17.71 0.29
N ALA A 23 0.97 -18.21 0.09
CA ALA A 23 1.23 -19.48 -0.61
C ALA A 23 2.54 -20.10 -0.08
N PRO A 24 2.54 -20.61 1.18
CA PRO A 24 3.76 -21.05 1.87
C PRO A 24 4.45 -22.23 1.17
N ASP A 25 3.71 -23.02 0.40
CA ASP A 25 4.21 -24.25 -0.23
C ASP A 25 4.59 -24.07 -1.71
N LYS A 26 4.49 -22.86 -2.25
CA LYS A 26 4.81 -22.60 -3.66
C LYS A 26 5.87 -21.51 -3.80
N PRO A 27 6.92 -21.75 -4.58
CA PRO A 27 7.84 -20.67 -4.93
C PRO A 27 7.06 -19.56 -5.66
N LEU A 28 7.28 -18.31 -5.29
CA LEU A 28 6.62 -17.16 -5.91
C LEU A 28 6.99 -17.02 -7.37
N TYR A 29 8.27 -17.21 -7.67
CA TYR A 29 8.79 -17.10 -9.02
C TYR A 29 8.78 -18.46 -9.71
N GLN A 30 8.05 -18.56 -10.79
CA GLN A 30 7.92 -19.78 -11.61
C GLN A 30 8.37 -19.56 -13.07
N GLY A 31 9.30 -18.64 -13.30
CA GLY A 31 9.81 -18.31 -14.63
C GLY A 31 8.93 -17.34 -15.42
N PHE A 32 8.05 -16.59 -14.76
CA PHE A 32 7.28 -15.51 -15.37
C PHE A 32 8.10 -14.21 -15.49
N ILE A 33 7.68 -13.32 -16.36
CA ILE A 33 8.19 -11.95 -16.45
C ILE A 33 7.73 -11.21 -15.20
N ASN A 34 8.66 -10.55 -14.51
CA ASN A 34 8.40 -9.79 -13.28
C ASN A 34 7.70 -8.45 -13.55
N GLY A 35 7.45 -7.66 -12.50
CA GLY A 35 6.85 -6.34 -12.56
C GLY A 35 5.34 -6.39 -12.35
N HIS A 36 4.92 -6.13 -11.11
CA HIS A 36 3.51 -6.15 -10.73
C HIS A 36 2.88 -4.75 -10.63
N GLU A 37 3.58 -3.73 -11.09
CA GLU A 37 3.10 -2.35 -11.14
C GLU A 37 2.99 -1.84 -12.59
N PRO A 38 2.28 -2.53 -13.50
CA PRO A 38 2.27 -2.16 -14.90
C PRO A 38 1.25 -1.08 -15.22
N CYS A 39 1.66 -0.13 -16.06
CA CYS A 39 0.83 0.88 -16.67
C CYS A 39 1.20 1.05 -18.14
N GLY A 40 0.23 1.18 -19.02
CA GLY A 40 0.53 1.24 -20.45
C GLY A 40 -0.63 1.68 -21.33
N GLN A 41 -0.51 1.36 -22.59
CA GLN A 41 -1.50 1.67 -23.61
C GLN A 41 -1.93 0.40 -24.31
N ILE A 42 -3.22 0.24 -24.55
CA ILE A 42 -3.77 -0.89 -25.27
C ILE A 42 -3.35 -0.80 -26.75
N VAL A 43 -2.68 -1.82 -27.24
CA VAL A 43 -2.20 -1.90 -28.64
C VAL A 43 -2.90 -2.98 -29.45
N ALA A 44 -3.55 -3.94 -28.80
CA ALA A 44 -4.34 -4.98 -29.43
C ALA A 44 -5.37 -5.53 -28.43
N MET A 45 -6.51 -6.00 -28.91
CA MET A 45 -7.57 -6.55 -28.11
C MET A 45 -8.08 -7.89 -28.64
N GLY A 46 -8.45 -8.78 -27.72
CA GLY A 46 -9.14 -10.02 -28.05
C GLY A 46 -10.61 -9.77 -28.45
N GLN A 47 -11.20 -10.70 -29.21
CA GLN A 47 -12.57 -10.58 -29.73
C GLN A 47 -13.64 -10.45 -28.65
N GLY A 48 -13.34 -10.82 -27.38
CA GLY A 48 -14.27 -10.77 -26.26
C GLY A 48 -14.33 -9.43 -25.55
N CYS A 49 -13.37 -8.55 -25.74
CA CYS A 49 -13.29 -7.24 -25.08
C CYS A 49 -14.43 -6.31 -25.50
N ARG A 50 -14.95 -5.54 -24.54
CA ARG A 50 -16.14 -4.67 -24.72
C ARG A 50 -16.01 -3.29 -24.12
N HIS A 51 -15.16 -3.12 -23.10
CA HIS A 51 -15.14 -1.91 -22.26
C HIS A 51 -14.02 -0.94 -22.60
N PHE A 52 -13.03 -1.40 -23.35
CA PHE A 52 -11.87 -0.60 -23.75
C PHE A 52 -11.70 -0.61 -25.27
N LYS A 53 -10.81 0.22 -25.78
CA LYS A 53 -10.40 0.29 -27.20
C LYS A 53 -8.88 0.41 -27.32
N GLU A 54 -8.35 0.09 -28.50
CA GLU A 54 -6.96 0.36 -28.81
C GLU A 54 -6.66 1.86 -28.67
N GLY A 55 -5.51 2.18 -28.09
CA GLY A 55 -5.11 3.54 -27.76
C GLY A 55 -5.47 3.97 -26.34
N ASP A 56 -6.38 3.30 -25.63
CA ASP A 56 -6.70 3.63 -24.25
C ASP A 56 -5.48 3.47 -23.35
N ARG A 57 -5.29 4.46 -22.48
CA ARG A 57 -4.29 4.47 -21.43
C ARG A 57 -4.83 3.75 -20.22
N VAL A 58 -4.12 2.77 -19.68
CA VAL A 58 -4.61 1.92 -18.60
C VAL A 58 -3.53 1.63 -17.58
N LEU A 59 -3.92 1.54 -16.33
CA LEU A 59 -3.16 0.86 -15.27
C LEU A 59 -3.77 -0.53 -15.03
N VAL A 60 -2.97 -1.46 -14.56
CA VAL A 60 -3.39 -2.84 -14.36
C VAL A 60 -3.47 -3.15 -12.88
N TYR A 61 -4.64 -3.57 -12.41
CA TYR A 61 -4.77 -4.16 -11.09
C TYR A 61 -4.03 -5.50 -11.07
N HIS A 62 -2.97 -5.58 -10.29
CA HIS A 62 -2.00 -6.68 -10.41
C HIS A 62 -2.49 -8.06 -9.94
N ILE A 63 -3.69 -8.18 -9.37
CA ILE A 63 -4.26 -9.47 -8.96
C ILE A 63 -5.48 -9.81 -9.82
N SER A 64 -5.32 -10.70 -10.77
CA SER A 64 -6.44 -11.25 -11.52
C SER A 64 -7.21 -12.23 -10.65
N GLY A 65 -8.49 -11.97 -10.41
CA GLY A 65 -9.39 -12.84 -9.68
C GLY A 65 -10.39 -13.55 -10.61
N CYS A 66 -11.20 -14.45 -10.07
CA CYS A 66 -12.21 -15.19 -10.88
C CYS A 66 -13.38 -14.31 -11.34
N GLY A 67 -13.59 -13.11 -10.79
CA GLY A 67 -14.71 -12.22 -11.09
C GLY A 67 -16.05 -12.59 -10.44
N PHE A 68 -16.23 -13.81 -9.97
CA PHE A 68 -17.55 -14.34 -9.57
C PHE A 68 -17.72 -14.58 -8.06
N CYS A 69 -16.65 -14.82 -7.31
CA CYS A 69 -16.73 -15.06 -5.87
C CYS A 69 -17.12 -13.77 -5.12
N PRO A 70 -17.62 -13.87 -3.87
CA PRO A 70 -18.05 -12.69 -3.09
C PRO A 70 -16.97 -11.62 -2.96
N ASN A 71 -15.70 -12.01 -2.82
CA ASN A 71 -14.59 -11.06 -2.70
C ASN A 71 -14.34 -10.30 -4.01
N CYS A 72 -14.33 -10.97 -5.16
CA CYS A 72 -14.21 -10.31 -6.46
C CYS A 72 -15.38 -9.35 -6.72
N ARG A 73 -16.62 -9.75 -6.37
CA ARG A 73 -17.81 -8.91 -6.53
C ARG A 73 -17.81 -7.68 -5.62
N ARG A 74 -17.04 -7.70 -4.53
CA ARG A 74 -16.80 -6.53 -3.66
C ARG A 74 -15.63 -5.67 -4.14
N GLY A 75 -14.99 -6.04 -5.26
CA GLY A 75 -13.82 -5.34 -5.79
C GLY A 75 -12.49 -5.75 -5.16
N PHE A 76 -12.43 -6.85 -4.40
CA PHE A 76 -11.20 -7.36 -3.77
C PHE A 76 -10.71 -8.67 -4.40
N PRO A 77 -10.21 -8.66 -5.67
CA PRO A 77 -9.63 -9.85 -6.30
C PRO A 77 -8.43 -10.42 -5.52
N ILE A 78 -7.72 -9.58 -4.75
CA ILE A 78 -6.65 -10.00 -3.85
C ILE A 78 -7.11 -11.13 -2.89
N SER A 79 -8.34 -11.09 -2.45
CA SER A 79 -8.96 -12.09 -1.57
C SER A 79 -9.79 -13.14 -2.31
N CYS A 80 -9.59 -13.29 -3.62
CA CYS A 80 -10.33 -14.25 -4.44
C CYS A 80 -10.18 -15.69 -3.94
N THR A 81 -11.31 -16.39 -3.79
CA THR A 81 -11.37 -17.79 -3.39
C THR A 81 -11.66 -18.75 -4.55
N GLY A 82 -11.82 -18.20 -5.77
CA GLY A 82 -12.09 -18.97 -6.97
C GLY A 82 -10.81 -19.53 -7.61
N LYS A 83 -11.00 -20.47 -8.54
CA LYS A 83 -9.90 -20.98 -9.37
C LYS A 83 -9.40 -19.91 -10.33
N GLY A 84 -8.10 -19.93 -10.65
CA GLY A 84 -7.48 -19.02 -11.63
C GLY A 84 -7.03 -17.66 -11.06
N LYS A 85 -7.11 -17.47 -9.72
CA LYS A 85 -6.45 -16.31 -9.10
C LYS A 85 -4.95 -16.34 -9.40
N ALA A 86 -4.42 -15.27 -9.97
CA ALA A 86 -3.00 -15.14 -10.27
C ALA A 86 -2.57 -13.67 -10.21
N ALA A 87 -1.37 -13.44 -9.70
CA ALA A 87 -0.76 -12.11 -9.66
C ALA A 87 0.14 -11.91 -10.89
N TYR A 88 -0.04 -10.80 -11.58
CA TYR A 88 0.88 -10.35 -12.63
C TYR A 88 2.26 -10.09 -12.01
N GLY A 89 3.30 -10.53 -12.67
CA GLY A 89 4.67 -10.40 -12.21
C GLY A 89 5.14 -11.44 -11.19
N TRP A 90 4.24 -12.30 -10.69
CA TRP A 90 4.57 -13.34 -9.70
C TRP A 90 4.09 -14.74 -10.07
N GLN A 91 2.88 -14.86 -10.62
CA GLN A 91 2.22 -16.12 -10.96
C GLN A 91 1.81 -16.18 -12.42
N ARG A 92 1.91 -15.06 -13.11
CA ARG A 92 1.77 -14.88 -14.55
C ARG A 92 2.63 -13.69 -14.96
N ASP A 93 2.88 -13.54 -16.27
CA ASP A 93 3.72 -12.47 -16.80
C ASP A 93 3.27 -11.08 -16.32
N GLY A 94 4.25 -10.25 -16.01
CA GLY A 94 4.11 -8.89 -15.52
C GLY A 94 4.64 -7.83 -16.48
N GLY A 95 4.83 -6.63 -15.96
CA GLY A 95 5.09 -5.42 -16.74
C GLY A 95 6.55 -5.12 -17.07
N HIS A 96 7.53 -5.92 -16.62
CA HIS A 96 8.94 -5.72 -16.98
C HIS A 96 9.23 -6.28 -18.37
N ALA A 97 8.39 -5.92 -19.36
CA ALA A 97 8.47 -6.30 -20.75
C ALA A 97 7.90 -5.21 -21.65
N GLU A 98 8.16 -5.30 -22.94
CA GLU A 98 7.62 -4.37 -23.94
C GLU A 98 6.09 -4.46 -24.04
N TYR A 99 5.54 -5.68 -23.86
CA TYR A 99 4.12 -5.98 -23.92
C TYR A 99 3.69 -6.85 -22.73
N LEU A 100 2.46 -6.62 -22.27
CA LEU A 100 1.79 -7.41 -21.23
C LEU A 100 0.44 -7.89 -21.75
N LEU A 101 0.15 -9.19 -21.60
CA LEU A 101 -1.20 -9.72 -21.80
C LEU A 101 -1.99 -9.58 -20.49
N ALA A 102 -2.94 -8.65 -20.46
CA ALA A 102 -3.81 -8.40 -19.29
C ALA A 102 -5.26 -8.77 -19.60
N GLU A 103 -6.00 -9.18 -18.59
CA GLU A 103 -7.43 -9.42 -18.70
C GLU A 103 -8.19 -8.09 -18.59
N GLU A 104 -9.20 -7.88 -19.44
CA GLU A 104 -9.98 -6.65 -19.51
C GLU A 104 -10.54 -6.22 -18.13
N LYS A 105 -11.01 -7.18 -17.32
CA LYS A 105 -11.57 -6.92 -15.99
C LYS A 105 -10.56 -6.40 -14.95
N ASP A 106 -9.28 -6.50 -15.24
CA ASP A 106 -8.20 -6.06 -14.34
C ASP A 106 -7.65 -4.68 -14.75
N LEU A 107 -8.21 -4.08 -15.81
CA LEU A 107 -7.78 -2.78 -16.32
C LEU A 107 -8.61 -1.64 -15.71
N ILE A 108 -7.96 -0.52 -15.48
CA ILE A 108 -8.56 0.75 -15.07
C ILE A 108 -8.07 1.82 -16.03
N LEU A 109 -8.96 2.68 -16.52
CA LEU A 109 -8.58 3.83 -17.34
C LEU A 109 -7.67 4.75 -16.53
N LEU A 110 -6.55 5.13 -17.13
CA LEU A 110 -5.66 6.12 -16.56
C LEU A 110 -6.17 7.52 -16.95
N PRO A 111 -6.53 8.38 -15.99
CA PRO A 111 -6.91 9.76 -16.25
C PRO A 111 -5.84 10.52 -17.05
N ASP A 112 -6.26 11.42 -17.94
CA ASP A 112 -5.35 12.14 -18.82
C ASP A 112 -4.34 13.04 -18.08
N ALA A 113 -4.71 13.52 -16.90
CA ALA A 113 -3.84 14.33 -16.05
C ALA A 113 -2.66 13.56 -15.43
N LEU A 114 -2.73 12.21 -15.39
CA LEU A 114 -1.71 11.36 -14.80
C LEU A 114 -0.75 10.83 -15.88
N SER A 115 0.53 10.74 -15.54
CA SER A 115 1.54 10.07 -16.36
C SER A 115 1.44 8.54 -16.26
N TYR A 116 2.16 7.82 -17.13
CA TYR A 116 2.26 6.37 -17.01
C TYR A 116 3.02 5.93 -15.77
N GLU A 117 3.94 6.75 -15.30
CA GLU A 117 4.68 6.56 -14.05
C GLU A 117 3.74 6.65 -12.85
N ASP A 118 2.86 7.66 -12.81
CA ASP A 118 1.83 7.78 -11.76
C ASP A 118 0.91 6.55 -11.76
N GLY A 119 0.45 6.11 -12.94
CA GLY A 119 -0.37 4.91 -13.08
C GLY A 119 0.34 3.64 -12.61
N ALA A 120 1.65 3.51 -12.88
CA ALA A 120 2.45 2.40 -12.39
C ALA A 120 2.50 2.38 -10.86
N PHE A 121 2.75 3.51 -10.21
CA PHE A 121 2.73 3.60 -8.75
C PHE A 121 1.34 3.33 -8.15
N ILE A 122 0.27 3.78 -8.80
CA ILE A 122 -1.12 3.53 -8.34
C ILE A 122 -1.42 2.03 -8.36
N SER A 123 -0.88 1.27 -9.31
CA SER A 123 -1.12 -0.17 -9.46
C SER A 123 -0.74 -1.00 -8.23
N CYS A 124 0.16 -0.52 -7.35
CA CYS A 124 0.52 -1.18 -6.10
C CYS A 124 0.77 -0.19 -4.95
N GLY A 125 1.88 0.54 -4.95
CA GLY A 125 2.36 1.29 -3.79
C GLY A 125 1.38 2.37 -3.32
N VAL A 126 0.90 3.21 -4.23
CA VAL A 126 -0.06 4.29 -3.92
C VAL A 126 -1.42 3.70 -3.58
N GLY A 127 -1.92 2.72 -4.37
CA GLY A 127 -3.17 2.04 -4.08
C GLY A 127 -3.18 1.39 -2.69
N THR A 128 -2.07 0.75 -2.30
CA THR A 128 -1.89 0.14 -0.96
C THR A 128 -1.92 1.20 0.14
N ALA A 129 -1.22 2.31 -0.03
CA ALA A 129 -1.25 3.43 0.91
C ALA A 129 -2.65 4.05 1.00
N TYR A 130 -3.33 4.24 -0.13
CA TYR A 130 -4.68 4.76 -0.20
C TYR A 130 -5.69 3.88 0.57
N GLU A 131 -5.62 2.55 0.40
CA GLU A 131 -6.44 1.61 1.18
C GLU A 131 -6.15 1.75 2.68
N GLY A 132 -4.88 1.87 3.08
CA GLY A 132 -4.50 2.08 4.48
C GLY A 132 -5.09 3.36 5.06
N ILE A 133 -5.06 4.45 4.32
CA ILE A 133 -5.68 5.75 4.67
C ILE A 133 -7.20 5.62 4.84
N LEU A 134 -7.87 4.91 3.92
CA LEU A 134 -9.31 4.66 4.01
C LEU A 134 -9.67 3.81 5.22
N ARG A 135 -8.94 2.72 5.46
CA ARG A 135 -9.17 1.80 6.58
C ARG A 135 -8.86 2.44 7.93
N GLY A 136 -7.86 3.31 7.96
CA GLY A 136 -7.55 4.14 9.10
C GLY A 136 -8.56 5.27 9.32
N GLU A 137 -9.50 5.49 8.40
CA GLU A 137 -10.49 6.57 8.47
C GLU A 137 -9.83 7.94 8.67
N VAL A 138 -8.66 8.17 8.03
CA VAL A 138 -7.89 9.41 8.19
C VAL A 138 -8.69 10.62 7.77
N SER A 139 -8.73 11.63 8.64
CA SER A 139 -9.52 12.85 8.48
C SER A 139 -8.72 14.11 8.85
N GLY A 140 -9.30 15.29 8.60
CA GLY A 140 -8.71 16.59 8.90
C GLY A 140 -8.48 16.88 10.39
N SER A 141 -9.08 16.13 11.31
CA SER A 141 -8.87 16.30 12.76
C SER A 141 -7.73 15.45 13.31
N ASP A 142 -7.22 14.48 12.54
CA ASP A 142 -6.31 13.46 13.04
C ASP A 142 -4.84 13.93 13.07
N ASN A 143 -4.15 13.59 14.16
CA ASN A 143 -2.70 13.49 14.20
C ASN A 143 -2.32 12.11 13.63
N VAL A 144 -1.58 12.09 12.53
CA VAL A 144 -1.22 10.86 11.81
C VAL A 144 0.25 10.53 12.04
N LEU A 145 0.54 9.34 12.52
CA LEU A 145 1.88 8.79 12.63
C LEU A 145 2.12 7.80 11.49
N VAL A 146 3.23 7.92 10.79
CA VAL A 146 3.68 6.96 9.77
C VAL A 146 5.03 6.39 10.19
N VAL A 147 5.10 5.07 10.39
CA VAL A 147 6.33 4.34 10.74
C VAL A 147 6.82 3.57 9.53
N GLY A 148 8.04 3.88 9.07
CA GLY A 148 8.63 3.37 7.83
C GLY A 148 8.30 4.27 6.64
N LEU A 149 9.27 5.13 6.26
CA LEU A 149 9.12 6.12 5.19
C LEU A 149 9.71 5.62 3.86
N GLY A 150 9.48 4.34 3.55
CA GLY A 150 9.67 3.81 2.20
C GLY A 150 8.60 4.36 1.24
N PRO A 151 8.52 3.86 -0.02
CA PRO A 151 7.56 4.37 -1.01
C PRO A 151 6.11 4.39 -0.50
N VAL A 152 5.65 3.31 0.17
CA VAL A 152 4.29 3.24 0.73
C VAL A 152 4.08 4.26 1.85
N GLY A 153 5.04 4.39 2.79
CA GLY A 153 4.93 5.37 3.89
C GLY A 153 4.97 6.81 3.39
N MET A 154 5.81 7.10 2.39
CA MET A 154 5.88 8.42 1.76
C MET A 154 4.53 8.78 1.12
N MET A 155 3.93 7.84 0.36
CA MET A 155 2.61 8.02 -0.23
C MET A 155 1.51 8.14 0.83
N ALA A 156 1.59 7.38 1.93
CA ALA A 156 0.64 7.51 3.04
C ALA A 156 0.66 8.91 3.65
N MET A 157 1.84 9.52 3.84
CA MET A 157 1.94 10.92 4.30
C MET A 157 1.36 11.92 3.30
N MET A 158 1.64 11.75 1.99
CA MET A 158 1.08 12.61 0.94
C MET A 158 -0.45 12.54 0.92
N LEU A 159 -1.00 11.33 0.99
CA LEU A 159 -2.45 11.10 1.02
C LEU A 159 -3.10 11.62 2.32
N ALA A 160 -2.44 11.44 3.47
CA ALA A 160 -2.91 12.01 4.73
C ALA A 160 -2.96 13.56 4.66
N LYS A 161 -1.94 14.18 4.06
CA LYS A 161 -1.92 15.62 3.81
C LYS A 161 -3.04 16.05 2.87
N GLY A 162 -3.26 15.34 1.77
CA GLY A 162 -4.36 15.60 0.84
C GLY A 162 -5.75 15.49 1.49
N ARG A 163 -5.89 14.66 2.53
CA ARG A 163 -7.10 14.57 3.37
C ARG A 163 -7.19 15.63 4.46
N GLY A 164 -6.19 16.51 4.55
CA GLY A 164 -6.15 17.61 5.49
C GLY A 164 -5.79 17.21 6.91
N ALA A 165 -5.08 16.08 7.11
CA ALA A 165 -4.63 15.66 8.44
C ALA A 165 -4.05 16.83 9.22
N LYS A 166 -4.42 16.94 10.49
CA LYS A 166 -4.05 18.05 11.38
C LYS A 166 -2.54 18.14 11.59
N ARG A 167 -1.89 16.98 11.71
CA ARG A 167 -0.44 16.84 11.87
C ARG A 167 0.02 15.51 11.33
N ILE A 168 1.17 15.50 10.67
CA ILE A 168 1.79 14.30 10.11
C ILE A 168 3.17 14.12 10.74
N ILE A 169 3.37 12.98 11.39
CA ILE A 169 4.59 12.59 12.08
C ILE A 169 5.19 11.39 11.34
N GLY A 170 6.45 11.48 10.95
CA GLY A 170 7.17 10.41 10.28
C GLY A 170 8.27 9.81 11.14
N VAL A 171 8.41 8.50 11.12
CA VAL A 171 9.50 7.77 11.79
C VAL A 171 10.17 6.81 10.82
N ASP A 172 11.49 6.88 10.70
CA ASP A 172 12.30 5.93 9.91
C ASP A 172 13.66 5.69 10.55
N MET A 173 14.34 4.62 10.15
CA MET A 173 15.73 4.34 10.51
C MET A 173 16.74 5.20 9.74
N LEU A 174 16.38 5.65 8.54
CA LEU A 174 17.24 6.30 7.58
C LEU A 174 17.01 7.82 7.57
N PRO A 175 18.02 8.63 7.97
CA PRO A 175 17.88 10.09 7.99
C PRO A 175 17.58 10.70 6.63
N GLU A 176 18.07 10.09 5.53
CA GLU A 176 17.79 10.54 4.17
C GLU A 176 16.30 10.45 3.78
N ARG A 177 15.56 9.49 4.31
CA ARG A 177 14.10 9.39 4.09
C ARG A 177 13.34 10.48 4.85
N LEU A 178 13.77 10.78 6.05
CA LEU A 178 13.25 11.92 6.81
C LEU A 178 13.52 13.24 6.09
N ALA A 179 14.75 13.41 5.57
CA ALA A 179 15.11 14.60 4.78
C ALA A 179 14.25 14.73 3.52
N MET A 180 14.02 13.63 2.80
CA MET A 180 13.15 13.59 1.61
C MET A 180 11.71 13.97 1.96
N ALA A 181 11.11 13.40 3.02
CA ALA A 181 9.77 13.73 3.46
C ALA A 181 9.62 15.21 3.84
N LYS A 182 10.64 15.77 4.48
CA LYS A 182 10.70 17.20 4.80
C LYS A 182 10.80 18.06 3.54
N GLN A 183 11.65 17.68 2.59
CA GLN A 183 11.81 18.40 1.31
C GLN A 183 10.51 18.39 0.50
N LEU A 184 9.79 17.29 0.49
CA LEU A 184 8.47 17.16 -0.16
C LEU A 184 7.36 17.91 0.61
N GLY A 185 7.65 18.39 1.82
CA GLY A 185 6.68 19.12 2.64
C GLY A 185 5.48 18.27 3.07
N VAL A 186 5.65 16.95 3.19
CA VAL A 186 4.56 16.00 3.52
C VAL A 186 4.55 15.58 4.98
N MET A 187 5.46 16.12 5.79
CA MET A 187 5.68 15.76 7.19
C MET A 187 5.91 17.05 8.02
N ASP A 188 5.24 17.14 9.16
CA ASP A 188 5.44 18.25 10.11
C ASP A 188 6.58 17.95 11.07
N HIS A 189 6.67 16.72 11.57
CA HIS A 189 7.71 16.27 12.50
C HIS A 189 8.29 14.93 12.05
N GLY A 190 9.61 14.80 12.14
CA GLY A 190 10.33 13.58 11.78
C GLY A 190 11.29 13.14 12.87
N TYR A 191 11.31 11.83 13.16
CA TYR A 191 12.17 11.25 14.17
C TYR A 191 12.87 10.00 13.65
N LEU A 192 14.14 9.81 14.07
CA LEU A 192 14.80 8.54 13.87
C LEU A 192 14.16 7.48 14.78
N ALA A 193 13.97 6.28 14.27
CA ALA A 193 13.40 5.18 15.05
C ALA A 193 14.27 4.76 16.25
N THR A 194 15.51 5.21 16.30
CA THR A 194 16.44 5.04 17.42
C THR A 194 16.31 6.11 18.51
N THR A 195 15.44 7.09 18.33
CA THR A 195 15.18 8.12 19.35
C THR A 195 14.52 7.48 20.57
N GLU A 196 15.13 7.64 21.73
CA GLU A 196 14.59 7.14 23.00
C GLU A 196 13.29 7.85 23.38
N GLY A 197 12.35 7.12 23.95
CA GLY A 197 11.09 7.68 24.45
C GLY A 197 10.14 8.20 23.36
N LEU A 198 10.23 7.71 22.12
CA LEU A 198 9.36 8.14 21.02
C LEU A 198 7.86 8.13 21.36
N PRO A 199 7.28 7.12 22.00
CA PRO A 199 5.85 7.15 22.37
C PRO A 199 5.49 8.34 23.25
N GLN A 200 6.35 8.70 24.22
CA GLN A 200 6.15 9.84 25.10
C GLN A 200 6.28 11.17 24.34
N ILE A 201 7.30 11.29 23.50
CA ILE A 201 7.49 12.49 22.65
C ILE A 201 6.28 12.71 21.75
N ILE A 202 5.76 11.65 21.14
CA ILE A 202 4.58 11.72 20.27
C ILE A 202 3.34 12.08 21.10
N ALA A 203 3.17 11.49 22.29
CA ALA A 203 2.07 11.81 23.18
C ALA A 203 2.07 13.28 23.65
N GLU A 204 3.22 13.82 23.99
CA GLU A 204 3.37 15.25 24.35
C GLU A 204 3.04 16.15 23.15
N LEU A 205 3.57 15.83 21.96
CA LEU A 205 3.36 16.61 20.75
C LEU A 205 1.89 16.65 20.30
N THR A 206 1.15 15.57 20.54
CA THR A 206 -0.22 15.38 20.05
C THR A 206 -1.28 15.52 21.17
N HIS A 207 -0.85 15.70 22.40
CA HIS A 207 -1.69 15.73 23.59
C HIS A 207 -2.44 14.41 23.86
N GLY A 208 -1.73 13.29 23.75
CA GLY A 208 -2.26 11.97 24.11
C GLY A 208 -1.91 10.82 23.15
N GLY A 209 -1.24 11.09 22.04
CA GLY A 209 -0.86 10.11 21.03
C GLY A 209 -1.42 10.41 19.64
N ALA A 210 -1.03 9.64 18.65
CA ALA A 210 -1.56 9.74 17.30
C ALA A 210 -2.98 9.19 17.21
N ASP A 211 -3.90 9.91 16.57
CA ASP A 211 -5.26 9.42 16.33
C ASP A 211 -5.26 8.24 15.36
N VAL A 212 -4.35 8.26 14.39
CA VAL A 212 -4.10 7.17 13.44
C VAL A 212 -2.61 6.91 13.32
N ALA A 213 -2.18 5.66 13.50
CA ALA A 213 -0.82 5.21 13.24
C ALA A 213 -0.80 4.20 12.09
N LEU A 214 0.06 4.42 11.09
CA LEU A 214 0.24 3.57 9.93
C LEU A 214 1.61 2.90 9.99
N ASP A 215 1.68 1.58 10.15
CA ASP A 215 2.94 0.85 9.97
C ASP A 215 3.14 0.48 8.50
N CYS A 216 4.12 1.11 7.89
CA CYS A 216 4.61 0.80 6.54
C CYS A 216 5.98 0.11 6.56
N SER A 217 6.50 -0.19 7.75
CA SER A 217 7.83 -0.79 7.91
C SER A 217 7.85 -2.31 7.80
N GLY A 218 6.74 -2.97 8.21
CA GLY A 218 6.66 -4.43 8.33
C GLY A 218 7.58 -5.02 9.40
N ASN A 219 8.20 -4.18 10.24
CA ASN A 219 9.15 -4.59 11.28
C ASN A 219 8.45 -4.70 12.65
N ALA A 220 8.87 -5.67 13.47
CA ALA A 220 8.28 -5.88 14.80
C ALA A 220 8.35 -4.64 15.70
N ALA A 221 9.51 -3.98 15.76
CA ALA A 221 9.70 -2.78 16.58
C ALA A 221 8.87 -1.60 16.03
N GLY A 222 8.79 -1.44 14.70
CA GLY A 222 7.96 -0.40 14.07
C GLY A 222 6.49 -0.59 14.35
N ARG A 223 5.98 -1.82 14.29
CA ARG A 223 4.59 -2.16 14.63
C ARG A 223 4.26 -1.87 16.09
N LEU A 224 5.16 -2.24 17.00
CA LEU A 224 5.00 -1.96 18.42
C LEU A 224 5.02 -0.46 18.70
N LEU A 225 5.97 0.27 18.07
CA LEU A 225 6.03 1.72 18.17
C LEU A 225 4.73 2.37 17.68
N ALA A 226 4.20 1.95 16.53
CA ALA A 226 2.94 2.46 16.00
C ALA A 226 1.79 2.25 17.01
N LEU A 227 1.70 1.04 17.61
CA LEU A 227 0.68 0.72 18.61
C LEU A 227 0.82 1.58 19.86
N GLN A 228 2.02 1.64 20.44
CA GLN A 228 2.28 2.35 21.70
C GLN A 228 2.19 3.86 21.59
N SER A 229 2.41 4.41 20.40
CA SER A 229 2.31 5.84 20.10
C SER A 229 0.88 6.30 19.73
N THR A 230 -0.07 5.37 19.67
CA THR A 230 -1.47 5.68 19.32
C THR A 230 -2.25 6.13 20.56
N ALA A 231 -3.09 7.13 20.40
CA ALA A 231 -3.95 7.69 21.44
C ALA A 231 -5.01 6.68 21.94
N ASP A 232 -5.69 7.03 23.03
CA ASP A 232 -6.90 6.35 23.45
C ASP A 232 -7.96 6.43 22.34
N TRP A 233 -8.67 5.32 22.07
CA TRP A 233 -9.64 5.18 20.98
C TRP A 233 -9.05 5.31 19.57
N GLY A 234 -7.72 5.39 19.45
CA GLY A 234 -7.01 5.53 18.19
C GLY A 234 -7.02 4.25 17.35
N ARG A 235 -6.50 4.38 16.15
CA ARG A 235 -6.51 3.35 15.09
C ARG A 235 -5.09 3.06 14.63
N VAL A 236 -4.71 1.80 14.68
CA VAL A 236 -3.42 1.33 14.16
C VAL A 236 -3.66 0.51 12.91
N VAL A 237 -3.06 0.89 11.79
CA VAL A 237 -3.16 0.17 10.51
C VAL A 237 -1.82 -0.49 10.18
N TYR A 238 -1.78 -1.80 10.12
CA TYR A 238 -0.63 -2.55 9.67
C TYR A 238 -0.71 -2.78 8.15
N ILE A 239 0.21 -2.17 7.42
CA ILE A 239 0.32 -2.20 5.95
C ILE A 239 1.58 -2.95 5.51
N GLY A 240 2.71 -2.71 6.18
CA GLY A 240 3.98 -3.36 5.88
C GLY A 240 3.87 -4.88 6.00
N GLU A 241 4.27 -5.60 4.94
CA GLU A 241 4.29 -7.07 4.97
C GLU A 241 5.43 -7.61 5.83
N THR A 242 5.33 -8.91 6.18
CA THR A 242 6.29 -9.66 6.99
C THR A 242 6.29 -9.27 8.47
N GLY A 243 7.22 -9.85 9.22
CA GLY A 243 7.43 -9.56 10.64
C GLY A 243 6.35 -10.11 11.57
N LYS A 244 6.65 -10.00 12.85
CA LYS A 244 5.76 -10.30 13.98
C LYS A 244 5.62 -9.06 14.83
N VAL A 245 4.68 -9.06 15.76
CA VAL A 245 4.58 -8.09 16.84
C VAL A 245 4.10 -8.81 18.09
N GLU A 246 4.71 -8.50 19.21
CA GLU A 246 4.27 -8.96 20.54
C GLU A 246 3.96 -7.73 21.38
N PHE A 247 2.85 -7.75 22.09
CA PHE A 247 2.40 -6.66 22.96
C PHE A 247 1.49 -7.18 24.07
N GLU A 248 1.37 -6.42 25.16
CA GLU A 248 0.50 -6.73 26.26
C GLU A 248 -0.94 -6.32 25.94
N VAL A 249 -1.82 -7.28 25.72
CA VAL A 249 -3.20 -7.05 25.25
C VAL A 249 -3.96 -6.09 26.18
N SER A 250 -3.83 -6.24 27.49
CA SER A 250 -4.51 -5.35 28.45
C SER A 250 -3.91 -3.94 28.44
N ALA A 251 -2.59 -3.84 28.57
CA ALA A 251 -1.91 -2.54 28.70
C ALA A 251 -1.86 -1.77 27.38
N ASP A 252 -1.49 -2.44 26.26
CA ASP A 252 -1.25 -1.74 25.00
C ASP A 252 -2.53 -1.54 24.15
N LEU A 253 -3.58 -2.35 24.39
CA LEU A 253 -4.77 -2.35 23.54
C LEU A 253 -6.07 -2.05 24.32
N MET A 254 -6.41 -2.90 25.31
CA MET A 254 -7.73 -2.85 25.95
C MET A 254 -7.93 -1.59 26.80
N HIS A 255 -6.96 -1.23 27.65
CA HIS A 255 -7.07 -0.06 28.52
C HIS A 255 -7.11 1.25 27.72
N HIS A 256 -6.58 1.25 26.51
CA HIS A 256 -6.59 2.38 25.59
C HIS A 256 -7.74 2.32 24.56
N GLN A 257 -8.58 1.28 24.57
CA GLN A 257 -9.68 1.12 23.61
C GLN A 257 -9.22 1.22 22.13
N ARG A 258 -7.97 0.86 21.82
CA ARG A 258 -7.38 0.99 20.49
C ARG A 258 -7.95 -0.05 19.51
N ARG A 259 -7.95 0.27 18.23
CA ARG A 259 -8.29 -0.67 17.13
C ARG A 259 -7.04 -1.02 16.34
N ILE A 260 -6.78 -2.32 16.12
CA ILE A 260 -5.73 -2.80 15.20
C ILE A 260 -6.40 -3.27 13.91
N ILE A 261 -5.95 -2.75 12.78
CA ILE A 261 -6.55 -2.94 11.47
C ILE A 261 -5.48 -3.47 10.51
N GLY A 262 -5.72 -4.62 9.87
CA GLY A 262 -4.87 -5.09 8.79
C GLY A 262 -5.28 -4.45 7.47
N SER A 263 -4.32 -4.01 6.67
CA SER A 263 -4.54 -3.52 5.31
C SER A 263 -3.56 -4.18 4.36
N TRP A 264 -4.04 -4.82 3.30
CA TRP A 264 -3.20 -5.51 2.33
C TRP A 264 -3.71 -5.27 0.92
N VAL A 265 -2.87 -4.63 0.09
CA VAL A 265 -3.22 -4.17 -1.26
C VAL A 265 -4.41 -3.19 -1.19
N THR A 266 -5.21 -3.10 -2.24
CA THR A 266 -6.41 -2.26 -2.32
C THR A 266 -7.52 -3.01 -3.05
N SER A 267 -8.73 -2.47 -3.09
CA SER A 267 -9.76 -2.97 -4.00
C SER A 267 -9.61 -2.38 -5.40
N LEU A 268 -10.15 -3.05 -6.41
CA LEU A 268 -10.22 -2.52 -7.77
C LEU A 268 -10.95 -1.17 -7.80
N PHE A 269 -12.08 -1.06 -7.08
CA PHE A 269 -12.85 0.16 -6.95
C PHE A 269 -12.05 1.30 -6.28
N HIS A 270 -11.34 1.00 -5.18
CA HIS A 270 -10.54 2.02 -4.51
C HIS A 270 -9.30 2.42 -5.33
N MET A 271 -8.75 1.53 -6.13
CA MET A 271 -7.65 1.86 -7.05
C MET A 271 -8.11 2.83 -8.14
N GLU A 272 -9.28 2.58 -8.74
CA GLU A 272 -9.91 3.49 -9.70
C GLU A 272 -10.21 4.85 -9.06
N LYS A 273 -10.83 4.83 -7.87
CA LYS A 273 -11.10 6.06 -7.10
C LYS A 273 -9.81 6.81 -6.76
N CYS A 274 -8.76 6.12 -6.35
CA CYS A 274 -7.44 6.71 -6.10
C CYS A 274 -6.90 7.44 -7.33
N ALA A 275 -6.99 6.82 -8.52
CA ALA A 275 -6.56 7.44 -9.77
C ALA A 275 -7.33 8.74 -10.06
N HIS A 276 -8.62 8.80 -9.75
CA HIS A 276 -9.42 10.02 -9.90
C HIS A 276 -9.14 11.06 -8.82
N ASP A 277 -8.95 10.66 -7.56
CA ASP A 277 -8.68 11.60 -6.45
C ASP A 277 -7.32 12.29 -6.57
N LEU A 278 -6.41 11.79 -7.41
CA LEU A 278 -5.08 12.36 -7.66
C LEU A 278 -5.05 13.35 -8.84
N THR A 279 -6.16 13.59 -9.50
CA THR A 279 -6.31 14.56 -10.59
C THR A 279 -6.94 15.86 -10.08
#